data_06dc9aec9aa3d479b566e544a04da996
#
_entry.id   06dc9aec9aa3d479b566e544a04da996
#
_cell.length_a   1.000
_cell.length_b   1.000
_cell.length_c   1.000
_cell.angle_alpha   90.00
_cell.angle_beta   90.00
_cell.angle_gamma   90.00
#
_symmetry.space_group_name_H-M   'P 1'
#
loop_
_entity.id
_entity.type
_entity.pdbx_description
1 polymer ?
#
loop_
_entity_poly.entity_id
_entity_poly.type
_entity_poly.pdbx_seq_one_letter_code
_entity_poly.pdbx_strand_id
1 'polypeptide(L)'
;WQKKGGRPHKHQARQTMNAADAYAKRVEVAWLAHIDHDEFPVWNTPLSAQLAALGANCLCARIRPLEALEWEGPQTEPRPFKSFVLPMRERRKVTETLYPRYGAHLNGGFLSHVAGKLINRTGIEVFSVKIHNAFLGDQKNPGQQELSDTRLCHLHGDTWDTWQANYAYRKSKGAYRAELNAPFDQDKGGLNMHSFLNMLEAKGGTQELRIFYTEVCTARPDLLKALEKLGLLHWYHINPDAALNEQFTNSNSSFQ
;
A
#
# COMPACT_ATOMS: atom_id res chain seq x y z
N TRP A 1 0.15 0.79 -26.43
CA TRP A 1 1.45 1.47 -26.30
C TRP A 1 1.86 2.19 -27.60
N GLN A 2 1.69 1.57 -28.76
CA GLN A 2 2.10 2.14 -30.06
C GLN A 2 1.41 3.47 -30.39
N LYS A 3 0.13 3.64 -30.06
CA LYS A 3 -0.65 4.89 -30.28
C LYS A 3 -0.22 6.07 -29.39
N LYS A 4 0.64 5.85 -28.36
CA LYS A 4 1.06 6.86 -27.37
C LYS A 4 2.59 7.02 -27.28
N GLY A 5 3.34 6.75 -28.35
CA GLY A 5 4.79 6.97 -28.38
C GLY A 5 5.65 5.92 -27.67
N GLY A 6 5.12 4.71 -27.47
CA GLY A 6 5.84 3.57 -26.88
C GLY A 6 5.55 3.35 -25.39
N ARG A 7 6.25 2.36 -24.80
CA ARG A 7 6.10 1.97 -23.39
C ARG A 7 6.79 2.98 -22.47
N PRO A 8 6.08 3.63 -21.52
CA PRO A 8 6.71 4.57 -20.58
C PRO A 8 7.81 3.93 -19.75
N HIS A 9 8.90 4.65 -19.53
CA HIS A 9 10.01 4.19 -18.69
C HIS A 9 9.63 4.11 -17.21
N LYS A 10 8.85 5.08 -16.70
CA LYS A 10 8.42 5.12 -15.30
C LYS A 10 7.33 4.08 -15.02
N HIS A 11 7.54 3.23 -14.01
CA HIS A 11 6.59 2.19 -13.61
C HIS A 11 5.19 2.76 -13.31
N GLN A 12 5.12 3.83 -12.53
CA GLN A 12 3.85 4.48 -12.18
C GLN A 12 3.09 5.03 -13.40
N ALA A 13 3.80 5.51 -14.44
CA ALA A 13 3.16 5.92 -15.67
C ALA A 13 2.51 4.71 -16.38
N ARG A 14 3.19 3.55 -16.37
CA ARG A 14 2.60 2.30 -16.91
C ARG A 14 1.38 1.86 -16.14
N GLN A 15 1.44 1.85 -14.81
CA GLN A 15 0.31 1.51 -13.94
C GLN A 15 -0.89 2.43 -14.21
N THR A 16 -0.68 3.75 -14.25
CA THR A 16 -1.74 4.72 -14.55
C THR A 16 -2.35 4.50 -15.95
N MET A 17 -1.53 4.22 -16.97
CA MET A 17 -2.03 3.96 -18.31
C MET A 17 -2.82 2.65 -18.38
N ASN A 18 -2.37 1.59 -17.71
CA ASN A 18 -3.09 0.33 -17.65
C ASN A 18 -4.43 0.47 -16.92
N ALA A 19 -4.44 1.18 -15.80
CA ALA A 19 -5.67 1.46 -15.06
C ALA A 19 -6.67 2.29 -15.88
N ALA A 20 -6.20 3.30 -16.62
CA ALA A 20 -7.03 4.10 -17.51
C ALA A 20 -7.58 3.28 -18.69
N ASP A 21 -6.77 2.39 -19.28
CA ASP A 21 -7.20 1.49 -20.34
C ASP A 21 -8.24 0.49 -19.86
N ALA A 22 -8.02 -0.13 -18.70
CA ALA A 22 -8.97 -1.03 -18.05
C ALA A 22 -10.29 -0.30 -17.75
N TYR A 23 -10.22 0.92 -17.22
CA TYR A 23 -11.40 1.74 -16.94
C TYR A 23 -12.19 2.08 -18.22
N ALA A 24 -11.51 2.39 -19.30
CA ALA A 24 -12.15 2.69 -20.58
C ALA A 24 -12.80 1.46 -21.25
N LYS A 25 -12.21 0.28 -21.04
CA LYS A 25 -12.67 -1.01 -21.61
C LYS A 25 -13.65 -1.77 -20.72
N ARG A 26 -14.00 -1.23 -19.57
CA ARG A 26 -14.94 -1.85 -18.64
C ARG A 26 -16.23 -2.28 -19.34
N VAL A 27 -16.65 -3.49 -19.11
CA VAL A 27 -17.91 -4.03 -19.59
C VAL A 27 -18.65 -4.59 -18.38
N GLU A 28 -19.86 -4.12 -18.16
CA GLU A 28 -20.81 -4.67 -17.18
C GLU A 28 -20.33 -4.75 -15.71
N VAL A 29 -19.34 -3.94 -15.32
CA VAL A 29 -18.89 -3.84 -13.95
C VAL A 29 -19.23 -2.47 -13.35
N ALA A 30 -19.77 -2.43 -12.14
CA ALA A 30 -20.16 -1.20 -11.46
C ALA A 30 -18.98 -0.47 -10.82
N TRP A 31 -17.92 -1.21 -10.45
CA TRP A 31 -16.75 -0.71 -9.76
C TRP A 31 -15.46 -1.33 -10.29
N LEU A 32 -14.37 -0.56 -10.32
CA LEU A 32 -13.05 -1.02 -10.75
C LEU A 32 -11.99 -0.63 -9.70
N ALA A 33 -11.22 -1.59 -9.25
CA ALA A 33 -10.04 -1.37 -8.40
C ALA A 33 -8.75 -1.55 -9.21
N HIS A 34 -7.73 -0.74 -8.87
CA HIS A 34 -6.34 -0.95 -9.32
C HIS A 34 -5.50 -1.31 -8.09
N ILE A 35 -5.12 -2.59 -7.99
CA ILE A 35 -4.38 -3.18 -6.87
C ILE A 35 -3.01 -3.63 -7.37
N ASP A 36 -1.95 -3.45 -6.59
CA ASP A 36 -0.61 -3.95 -6.89
C ASP A 36 -0.52 -5.45 -6.56
N HIS A 37 0.45 -6.14 -7.15
CA HIS A 37 0.58 -7.61 -7.02
C HIS A 37 0.94 -8.08 -5.61
N ASP A 38 1.45 -7.20 -4.76
CA ASP A 38 1.80 -7.41 -3.35
C ASP A 38 0.77 -6.81 -2.37
N GLU A 39 -0.41 -6.44 -2.89
CA GLU A 39 -1.52 -5.89 -2.11
C GLU A 39 -2.73 -6.83 -2.15
N PHE A 40 -3.30 -7.15 -0.98
CA PHE A 40 -4.42 -8.07 -0.81
C PHE A 40 -5.55 -7.39 -0.04
N PRO A 41 -6.70 -7.11 -0.69
CA PRO A 41 -7.85 -6.57 0.02
C PRO A 41 -8.49 -7.67 0.90
N VAL A 42 -8.77 -7.32 2.15
CA VAL A 42 -9.43 -8.17 3.14
C VAL A 42 -10.62 -7.44 3.74
N TRP A 43 -11.70 -8.17 4.05
CA TRP A 43 -12.95 -7.61 4.57
C TRP A 43 -13.67 -8.60 5.48
N ASN A 44 -14.47 -8.10 6.43
CA ASN A 44 -15.37 -8.91 7.25
C ASN A 44 -16.76 -9.00 6.60
N THR A 45 -17.31 -7.85 6.17
CA THR A 45 -18.55 -7.80 5.37
C THR A 45 -18.22 -7.90 3.88
N PRO A 46 -18.92 -8.71 3.07
CA PRO A 46 -18.64 -8.83 1.63
C PRO A 46 -18.49 -7.49 0.93
N LEU A 47 -17.41 -7.33 0.16
CA LEU A 47 -17.06 -6.06 -0.51
C LEU A 47 -18.20 -5.57 -1.41
N SER A 48 -18.91 -6.48 -2.10
CA SER A 48 -20.08 -6.16 -2.93
C SER A 48 -21.19 -5.49 -2.13
N ALA A 49 -21.46 -5.95 -0.91
CA ALA A 49 -22.47 -5.36 -0.04
C ALA A 49 -22.05 -3.95 0.44
N GLN A 50 -20.79 -3.79 0.82
CA GLN A 50 -20.26 -2.47 1.20
C GLN A 50 -20.35 -1.46 0.05
N LEU A 51 -19.98 -1.87 -1.17
CA LEU A 51 -20.04 -1.01 -2.37
C LEU A 51 -21.49 -0.69 -2.78
N ALA A 52 -22.42 -1.64 -2.62
CA ALA A 52 -23.83 -1.44 -2.90
C ALA A 52 -24.49 -0.44 -1.93
N ALA A 53 -24.02 -0.37 -0.70
CA ALA A 53 -24.51 0.58 0.31
C ALA A 53 -24.05 2.03 0.07
N LEU A 54 -23.07 2.27 -0.81
CA LEU A 54 -22.58 3.61 -1.11
C LEU A 54 -23.58 4.39 -1.97
N GLY A 55 -23.87 5.64 -1.56
CA GLY A 55 -24.75 6.53 -2.32
C GLY A 55 -24.25 6.81 -3.75
N ALA A 56 -25.16 7.23 -4.62
CA ALA A 56 -24.86 7.53 -6.03
C ALA A 56 -23.75 8.60 -6.20
N ASN A 57 -23.64 9.54 -5.26
CA ASN A 57 -22.61 10.58 -5.26
C ASN A 57 -21.20 10.07 -4.91
N CYS A 58 -21.07 8.85 -4.39
CA CYS A 58 -19.78 8.25 -4.11
C CYS A 58 -19.20 7.69 -5.42
N LEU A 59 -18.20 8.35 -5.97
CA LEU A 59 -17.49 7.89 -7.17
C LEU A 59 -16.18 7.17 -6.83
N CYS A 60 -15.69 7.31 -5.60
CA CYS A 60 -14.44 6.73 -5.12
C CYS A 60 -14.64 6.10 -3.74
N ALA A 61 -14.47 4.79 -3.62
CA ALA A 61 -14.42 4.09 -2.33
C ALA A 61 -12.95 3.85 -1.96
N ARG A 62 -12.49 4.36 -0.81
CA ARG A 62 -11.11 4.23 -0.38
C ARG A 62 -10.93 3.07 0.58
N ILE A 63 -9.92 2.25 0.31
CA ILE A 63 -9.40 1.23 1.23
C ILE A 63 -8.04 1.65 1.78
N ARG A 64 -7.87 1.53 3.11
CA ARG A 64 -6.64 1.93 3.79
C ARG A 64 -5.64 0.79 3.86
N PRO A 65 -4.33 1.10 3.71
CA PRO A 65 -3.31 0.08 3.74
C PRO A 65 -3.01 -0.35 5.18
N LEU A 66 -2.64 -1.60 5.28
CA LEU A 66 -1.91 -2.20 6.39
C LEU A 66 -0.57 -2.68 5.85
N GLU A 67 0.53 -2.49 6.55
CA GLU A 67 1.85 -2.97 6.11
C GLU A 67 2.27 -4.19 6.92
N ALA A 68 2.65 -5.26 6.23
CA ALA A 68 3.07 -6.51 6.85
C ALA A 68 4.34 -6.32 7.68
N LEU A 69 4.40 -7.02 8.81
CA LEU A 69 5.62 -7.19 9.58
C LEU A 69 6.26 -8.54 9.24
N GLU A 70 7.59 -8.58 9.19
CA GLU A 70 8.34 -9.84 9.15
C GLU A 70 8.03 -10.65 10.41
N TRP A 71 7.57 -11.88 10.20
CA TRP A 71 7.10 -12.74 11.27
C TRP A 71 7.53 -14.18 11.02
N GLU A 72 8.08 -14.81 12.04
CA GLU A 72 8.61 -16.18 11.97
C GLU A 72 7.58 -17.27 12.28
N GLY A 73 6.31 -16.89 12.48
CA GLY A 73 5.24 -17.84 12.75
C GLY A 73 4.83 -18.66 11.52
N PRO A 74 4.07 -19.75 11.74
CA PRO A 74 3.62 -20.63 10.67
C PRO A 74 2.80 -19.89 9.60
N GLN A 75 2.96 -20.24 8.33
CA GLN A 75 2.16 -19.65 7.23
C GLN A 75 0.66 -20.00 7.32
N THR A 76 0.32 -21.03 8.10
CA THR A 76 -1.06 -21.44 8.37
C THR A 76 -1.77 -20.58 9.40
N GLU A 77 -1.05 -19.69 10.09
CA GLU A 77 -1.59 -18.77 11.07
C GLU A 77 -1.71 -17.34 10.52
N PRO A 78 -2.58 -16.50 11.12
CA PRO A 78 -2.64 -15.09 10.76
C PRO A 78 -1.29 -14.42 11.00
N ARG A 79 -0.83 -13.60 10.04
CA ARG A 79 0.38 -12.80 10.20
C ARG A 79 0.06 -11.37 10.65
N PRO A 80 0.99 -10.70 11.34
CA PRO A 80 0.77 -9.35 11.85
C PRO A 80 0.94 -8.29 10.77
N PHE A 81 0.05 -7.31 10.82
CA PHE A 81 0.10 -6.08 10.02
C PHE A 81 -0.02 -4.88 10.94
N LYS A 82 0.68 -3.81 10.59
CA LYS A 82 0.54 -2.50 11.26
C LYS A 82 -0.32 -1.56 10.43
N SER A 83 -1.15 -0.76 11.11
CA SER A 83 -1.78 0.44 10.56
C SER A 83 -1.09 1.70 11.07
N PHE A 84 -1.58 2.87 10.70
CA PHE A 84 -1.03 4.16 11.12
C PHE A 84 -2.13 5.08 11.67
N VAL A 85 -1.75 6.04 12.49
CA VAL A 85 -2.67 7.04 13.02
C VAL A 85 -3.17 7.94 11.89
N LEU A 86 -4.49 8.06 11.73
CA LEU A 86 -5.11 8.85 10.66
C LEU A 86 -4.88 10.36 10.83
N PRO A 87 -5.09 11.00 11.99
CA PRO A 87 -4.80 12.42 12.15
C PRO A 87 -3.30 12.72 11.98
N MET A 88 -2.95 13.47 10.94
CA MET A 88 -1.55 13.79 10.64
C MET A 88 -0.82 14.48 11.80
N ARG A 89 -1.52 15.33 12.57
CA ARG A 89 -0.96 16.05 13.72
C ARG A 89 -0.43 15.10 14.82
N GLU A 90 -1.03 13.94 14.96
CA GLU A 90 -0.68 12.94 15.98
C GLU A 90 0.31 11.90 15.45
N ARG A 91 0.26 11.66 14.13
CA ARG A 91 1.01 10.61 13.45
C ARG A 91 2.50 10.70 13.73
N ARG A 92 3.10 11.88 13.63
CA ARG A 92 4.53 12.08 13.87
C ARG A 92 4.93 11.64 15.27
N LYS A 93 4.23 12.16 16.30
CA LYS A 93 4.51 11.83 17.71
C LYS A 93 4.39 10.35 18.00
N VAL A 94 3.32 9.72 17.49
CA VAL A 94 3.11 8.26 17.66
C VAL A 94 4.20 7.47 16.94
N THR A 95 4.56 7.87 15.70
CA THR A 95 5.62 7.19 14.95
C THR A 95 6.97 7.28 15.65
N GLU A 96 7.35 8.44 16.18
CA GLU A 96 8.60 8.63 16.94
C GLU A 96 8.59 7.82 18.26
N THR A 97 7.42 7.62 18.86
CA THR A 97 7.29 6.77 20.06
C THR A 97 7.44 5.28 19.73
N LEU A 98 6.84 4.82 18.61
CA LEU A 98 6.91 3.41 18.19
C LEU A 98 8.29 3.02 17.64
N TYR A 99 8.97 3.97 17.00
CA TYR A 99 10.27 3.77 16.34
C TYR A 99 11.26 4.83 16.79
N PRO A 100 11.86 4.67 18.01
CA PRO A 100 12.63 5.73 18.66
C PRO A 100 13.88 6.19 17.88
N ARG A 101 14.49 5.29 17.08
CA ARG A 101 15.70 5.60 16.31
C ARG A 101 15.38 6.25 14.96
N TYR A 102 14.29 5.81 14.30
CA TYR A 102 14.03 6.13 12.91
C TYR A 102 12.65 6.76 12.64
N GLY A 103 11.78 6.81 13.65
CA GLY A 103 10.41 7.30 13.50
C GLY A 103 10.28 8.71 12.94
N ALA A 104 11.24 9.59 13.25
CA ALA A 104 11.29 10.95 12.71
C ALA A 104 11.39 11.03 11.17
N HIS A 105 11.82 9.94 10.52
CA HIS A 105 11.99 9.87 9.07
C HIS A 105 10.87 9.08 8.37
N LEU A 106 9.89 8.58 9.13
CA LEU A 106 8.84 7.70 8.64
C LEU A 106 7.47 8.37 8.60
N ASN A 107 6.67 8.03 7.60
CA ASN A 107 5.27 8.43 7.56
C ASN A 107 4.39 7.35 8.19
N GLY A 108 4.12 7.46 9.49
CA GLY A 108 3.31 6.50 10.22
C GLY A 108 3.97 5.12 10.41
N GLY A 109 5.30 5.03 10.30
CA GLY A 109 6.03 3.77 10.42
C GLY A 109 6.01 2.91 9.16
N PHE A 110 5.48 3.39 8.06
CA PHE A 110 5.42 2.67 6.78
C PHE A 110 6.65 2.92 5.92
N LEU A 111 7.11 1.88 5.26
CA LEU A 111 8.08 1.96 4.15
C LEU A 111 7.39 2.19 2.81
N SER A 112 6.13 1.82 2.70
CA SER A 112 5.25 2.07 1.57
C SER A 112 4.46 3.38 1.76
N HIS A 113 3.40 3.54 0.97
CA HIS A 113 2.53 4.72 1.06
C HIS A 113 1.35 4.50 2.02
N VAL A 114 0.91 5.56 2.68
CA VAL A 114 -0.26 5.56 3.57
C VAL A 114 -1.58 5.93 2.86
N ALA A 115 -1.53 6.21 1.55
CA ALA A 115 -2.71 6.67 0.82
C ALA A 115 -3.76 5.57 0.60
N GLY A 116 -3.33 4.31 0.50
CA GLY A 116 -4.20 3.19 0.11
C GLY A 116 -4.62 3.25 -1.35
N LYS A 117 -5.65 2.50 -1.71
CA LYS A 117 -6.18 2.43 -3.08
C LYS A 117 -7.62 2.91 -3.14
N LEU A 118 -8.04 3.24 -4.36
CA LEU A 118 -9.44 3.56 -4.66
C LEU A 118 -10.07 2.43 -5.47
N ILE A 119 -11.30 2.11 -5.08
CA ILE A 119 -12.24 1.38 -5.92
C ILE A 119 -13.12 2.45 -6.56
N ASN A 120 -13.08 2.55 -7.88
CA ASN A 120 -13.70 3.64 -8.63
C ASN A 120 -15.01 3.18 -9.26
N ARG A 121 -16.07 3.98 -9.13
CA ARG A 121 -17.34 3.74 -9.82
C ARG A 121 -17.10 3.86 -11.33
N THR A 122 -17.61 2.93 -12.10
CA THR A 122 -17.49 2.92 -13.57
C THR A 122 -18.60 3.72 -14.23
N GLY A 123 -18.52 3.89 -15.56
CA GLY A 123 -19.57 4.58 -16.32
C GLY A 123 -19.51 6.11 -16.26
N ILE A 124 -18.52 6.68 -15.60
CA ILE A 124 -18.37 8.14 -15.49
C ILE A 124 -17.53 8.65 -16.67
N GLU A 125 -18.05 9.61 -17.42
CA GLU A 125 -17.32 10.28 -18.49
C GLU A 125 -16.24 11.19 -17.94
N VAL A 126 -15.15 11.37 -18.69
CA VAL A 126 -14.02 12.27 -18.33
C VAL A 126 -13.38 11.93 -16.97
N PHE A 127 -13.51 10.66 -16.53
CA PHE A 127 -12.95 10.21 -15.26
C PHE A 127 -11.51 9.71 -15.42
N SER A 128 -10.58 10.30 -14.67
CA SER A 128 -9.14 9.97 -14.75
C SER A 128 -8.71 9.17 -13.53
N VAL A 129 -8.39 7.89 -13.74
CA VAL A 129 -7.88 6.99 -12.69
C VAL A 129 -6.36 7.11 -12.60
N LYS A 130 -5.84 7.30 -11.37
CA LYS A 130 -4.42 7.27 -11.02
C LYS A 130 -4.16 6.17 -9.99
N ILE A 131 -2.90 5.98 -9.59
CA ILE A 131 -2.49 4.89 -8.69
C ILE A 131 -3.20 4.96 -7.33
N HIS A 132 -3.33 6.17 -6.75
CA HIS A 132 -3.90 6.38 -5.41
C HIS A 132 -5.05 7.40 -5.39
N ASN A 133 -5.37 8.00 -6.51
CA ASN A 133 -6.38 9.05 -6.63
C ASN A 133 -7.15 8.90 -7.94
N ALA A 134 -8.30 9.56 -8.01
CA ALA A 134 -9.06 9.74 -9.23
C ALA A 134 -9.48 11.20 -9.37
N PHE A 135 -9.81 11.63 -10.60
CA PHE A 135 -10.19 13.00 -10.89
C PHE A 135 -11.39 13.02 -11.84
N LEU A 136 -12.31 13.93 -11.57
CA LEU A 136 -13.38 14.33 -12.48
C LEU A 136 -13.18 15.83 -12.77
N GLY A 137 -12.60 16.15 -13.93
CA GLY A 137 -12.04 17.47 -14.17
C GLY A 137 -10.94 17.77 -13.13
N ASP A 138 -11.09 18.91 -12.42
CA ASP A 138 -10.15 19.31 -11.36
C ASP A 138 -10.50 18.75 -9.99
N GLN A 139 -11.67 18.13 -9.84
CA GLN A 139 -12.10 17.57 -8.56
C GLN A 139 -11.35 16.27 -8.26
N LYS A 140 -10.53 16.28 -7.21
CA LYS A 140 -9.80 15.11 -6.73
C LYS A 140 -10.70 14.23 -5.87
N ASN A 141 -10.73 12.94 -6.17
CA ASN A 141 -11.47 11.89 -5.45
C ASN A 141 -12.94 12.27 -5.21
N PRO A 142 -13.72 12.51 -6.27
CA PRO A 142 -15.08 13.01 -6.13
C PRO A 142 -15.97 12.08 -5.31
N GLY A 143 -16.66 12.64 -4.32
CA GLY A 143 -17.56 11.90 -3.44
C GLY A 143 -16.88 10.79 -2.64
N GLN A 144 -15.58 10.91 -2.35
CA GLN A 144 -14.82 9.85 -1.67
C GLN A 144 -15.46 9.45 -0.35
N GLN A 145 -15.69 8.15 -0.18
CA GLN A 145 -16.02 7.53 1.10
C GLN A 145 -14.97 6.46 1.45
N GLU A 146 -14.74 6.24 2.74
CA GLU A 146 -13.81 5.23 3.23
C GLU A 146 -14.57 3.95 3.57
N LEU A 147 -14.06 2.80 3.09
CA LEU A 147 -14.56 1.48 3.47
C LEU A 147 -13.86 1.06 4.76
N SER A 148 -14.48 1.33 5.90
CA SER A 148 -13.88 1.06 7.22
C SER A 148 -13.74 -0.44 7.53
N ASP A 149 -14.58 -1.27 6.91
CA ASP A 149 -14.60 -2.73 7.09
C ASP A 149 -13.72 -3.48 6.06
N THR A 150 -13.09 -2.75 5.14
CA THR A 150 -12.13 -3.30 4.18
C THR A 150 -10.74 -2.71 4.44
N ARG A 151 -9.72 -3.57 4.47
CA ARG A 151 -8.32 -3.19 4.59
C ARG A 151 -7.53 -3.71 3.39
N LEU A 152 -6.40 -3.08 3.12
CA LEU A 152 -5.47 -3.46 2.06
C LEU A 152 -4.18 -3.97 2.69
N CYS A 153 -4.03 -5.26 2.84
CA CYS A 153 -2.82 -5.89 3.33
C CYS A 153 -1.71 -5.78 2.28
N HIS A 154 -0.61 -5.10 2.60
CA HIS A 154 0.50 -4.83 1.70
C HIS A 154 1.76 -5.56 2.18
N LEU A 155 2.29 -6.45 1.34
CA LEU A 155 3.50 -7.24 1.61
C LEU A 155 4.78 -6.51 1.11
N HIS A 156 4.87 -5.21 1.34
CA HIS A 156 5.95 -4.36 0.80
C HIS A 156 7.35 -4.78 1.26
N GLY A 157 7.51 -5.16 2.50
CA GLY A 157 8.80 -5.55 3.08
C GLY A 157 8.57 -6.59 4.17
N ASP A 158 7.87 -7.65 3.81
CA ASP A 158 7.38 -8.69 4.69
C ASP A 158 8.44 -9.70 5.11
N THR A 159 9.60 -9.69 4.45
CA THR A 159 10.84 -10.35 4.87
C THR A 159 12.04 -9.47 4.52
N TRP A 160 13.11 -9.58 5.30
CA TRP A 160 14.38 -8.90 5.00
C TRP A 160 14.91 -9.25 3.61
N ASP A 161 14.89 -10.51 3.25
CA ASP A 161 15.45 -10.98 1.98
C ASP A 161 14.68 -10.39 0.79
N THR A 162 13.34 -10.40 0.86
CA THR A 162 12.48 -9.77 -0.15
C THR A 162 12.71 -8.26 -0.21
N TRP A 163 12.82 -7.59 0.93
CA TRP A 163 13.08 -6.16 0.99
C TRP A 163 14.44 -5.81 0.38
N GLN A 164 15.49 -6.55 0.76
CA GLN A 164 16.86 -6.37 0.27
C GLN A 164 16.97 -6.64 -1.24
N ALA A 165 16.36 -7.71 -1.73
CA ALA A 165 16.36 -8.06 -3.15
C ALA A 165 15.74 -6.94 -4.02
N ASN A 166 14.72 -6.27 -3.51
CA ASN A 166 14.03 -5.19 -4.21
C ASN A 166 14.62 -3.79 -3.94
N TYR A 167 15.57 -3.67 -3.01
CA TYR A 167 16.07 -2.40 -2.50
C TYR A 167 16.65 -1.49 -3.59
N ALA A 168 17.58 -1.99 -4.40
CA ALA A 168 18.23 -1.22 -5.46
C ALA A 168 17.22 -0.71 -6.51
N TYR A 169 16.25 -1.53 -6.89
CA TYR A 169 15.19 -1.14 -7.80
C TYR A 169 14.28 -0.07 -7.18
N ARG A 170 13.83 -0.26 -5.94
CA ARG A 170 12.99 0.70 -5.23
C ARG A 170 13.67 2.06 -5.05
N LYS A 171 14.97 2.05 -4.79
CA LYS A 171 15.77 3.25 -4.60
C LYS A 171 16.00 4.01 -5.91
N SER A 172 16.20 3.32 -7.04
CA SER A 172 16.46 3.93 -8.34
C SER A 172 15.20 4.31 -9.14
N LYS A 173 14.15 3.47 -9.10
CA LYS A 173 12.96 3.58 -9.98
C LYS A 173 11.62 3.41 -9.26
N GLY A 174 11.63 2.99 -8.00
CA GLY A 174 10.44 2.61 -7.23
C GLY A 174 10.07 3.58 -6.12
N ALA A 175 9.61 3.01 -5.00
CA ALA A 175 9.03 3.72 -3.87
C ALA A 175 10.03 4.59 -3.08
N TYR A 176 11.34 4.41 -3.25
CA TYR A 176 12.40 5.15 -2.54
C TYR A 176 13.23 6.05 -3.46
N ARG A 177 12.76 6.35 -4.67
CA ARG A 177 13.51 7.21 -5.63
C ARG A 177 13.61 8.66 -5.15
N ALA A 178 14.65 9.35 -5.61
CA ALA A 178 15.04 10.68 -5.14
C ALA A 178 13.99 11.79 -5.35
N GLU A 179 13.15 11.65 -6.39
CA GLU A 179 12.14 12.68 -6.74
C GLU A 179 10.88 12.65 -5.87
N LEU A 180 10.79 11.72 -4.91
CA LEU A 180 9.65 11.66 -3.99
C LEU A 180 9.82 12.69 -2.87
N ASN A 181 8.71 13.29 -2.47
CA ASN A 181 8.68 14.25 -1.38
C ASN A 181 9.04 13.59 -0.04
N ALA A 182 9.64 14.38 0.83
CA ALA A 182 9.82 14.03 2.23
C ALA A 182 8.43 13.92 2.92
N PRO A 183 8.28 13.06 3.94
CA PRO A 183 7.05 12.95 4.73
C PRO A 183 6.75 14.23 5.54
N PHE A 184 7.77 15.06 5.79
CA PHE A 184 7.69 16.34 6.49
C PHE A 184 8.51 17.40 5.76
N ASP A 185 8.25 18.68 6.05
CA ASP A 185 8.97 19.81 5.46
C ASP A 185 10.48 19.69 5.70
N GLN A 186 11.27 19.99 4.67
CA GLN A 186 12.74 19.95 4.76
C GLN A 186 13.28 20.91 5.80
N ASP A 187 12.67 22.09 5.95
CA ASP A 187 13.02 23.10 6.96
C ASP A 187 12.84 22.59 8.41
N LYS A 188 12.06 21.52 8.60
CA LYS A 188 11.85 20.83 9.87
C LYS A 188 12.67 19.52 9.98
N GLY A 189 13.71 19.38 9.18
CA GLY A 189 14.56 18.19 9.16
C GLY A 189 13.98 16.98 8.44
N GLY A 190 12.94 17.18 7.61
CA GLY A 190 12.35 16.10 6.80
C GLY A 190 13.31 15.62 5.72
N LEU A 191 13.66 14.35 5.73
CA LEU A 191 14.36 13.67 4.65
C LEU A 191 13.36 12.84 3.85
N ASN A 192 13.50 12.84 2.52
CA ASN A 192 12.81 11.82 1.75
C ASN A 192 13.47 10.46 1.96
N MET A 193 12.75 9.39 1.66
CA MET A 193 13.24 8.02 1.91
C MET A 193 14.57 7.74 1.20
N HIS A 194 14.79 8.31 0.00
CA HIS A 194 16.06 8.17 -0.72
C HIS A 194 17.25 8.71 0.06
N SER A 195 17.15 9.96 0.50
CA SER A 195 18.22 10.64 1.26
C SER A 195 18.44 9.99 2.62
N PHE A 196 17.37 9.56 3.28
CA PHE A 196 17.44 8.84 4.54
C PHE A 196 18.18 7.49 4.39
N LEU A 197 17.83 6.69 3.38
CA LEU A 197 18.51 5.42 3.13
C LEU A 197 19.99 5.61 2.72
N ASN A 198 20.32 6.65 1.95
CA ASN A 198 21.71 7.01 1.67
C ASN A 198 22.51 7.32 2.93
N MET A 199 21.88 8.02 3.89
CA MET A 199 22.50 8.31 5.18
C MET A 199 22.79 7.02 5.98
N LEU A 200 21.86 6.07 6.00
CA LEU A 200 22.07 4.76 6.66
C LEU A 200 23.20 3.97 6.00
N GLU A 201 23.24 3.92 4.66
CA GLU A 201 24.31 3.24 3.92
C GLU A 201 25.68 3.88 4.20
N ALA A 202 25.77 5.20 4.22
CA ALA A 202 27.01 5.91 4.53
C ALA A 202 27.48 5.66 5.98
N LYS A 203 26.54 5.46 6.91
CA LYS A 203 26.83 5.23 8.34
C LYS A 203 27.35 3.82 8.61
N GLY A 204 26.78 2.79 8.00
CA GLY A 204 27.13 1.40 8.32
C GLY A 204 26.73 0.37 7.26
N GLY A 205 26.45 0.80 6.03
CA GLY A 205 26.15 -0.09 4.91
C GLY A 205 24.94 -0.98 5.19
N THR A 206 25.03 -2.22 4.73
CA THR A 206 23.95 -3.23 4.90
C THR A 206 23.61 -3.51 6.36
N GLN A 207 24.58 -3.40 7.27
CA GLN A 207 24.33 -3.62 8.70
C GLN A 207 23.39 -2.56 9.28
N GLU A 208 23.60 -1.28 8.97
CA GLU A 208 22.72 -0.21 9.45
C GLU A 208 21.33 -0.30 8.81
N LEU A 209 21.24 -0.69 7.54
CA LEU A 209 19.97 -0.99 6.88
C LEU A 209 19.23 -2.16 7.55
N ARG A 210 19.94 -3.20 7.99
CA ARG A 210 19.33 -4.33 8.73
C ARG A 210 18.81 -3.88 10.09
N ILE A 211 19.55 -3.03 10.82
CA ILE A 211 19.11 -2.46 12.10
C ILE A 211 17.83 -1.64 11.90
N PHE A 212 17.80 -0.79 10.88
CA PHE A 212 16.63 -0.02 10.50
C PHE A 212 15.43 -0.93 10.18
N TYR A 213 15.61 -1.90 9.30
CA TYR A 213 14.58 -2.84 8.93
C TYR A 213 14.03 -3.61 10.14
N THR A 214 14.92 -4.08 11.02
CA THR A 214 14.54 -4.79 12.25
C THR A 214 13.67 -3.93 13.16
N GLU A 215 14.01 -2.64 13.34
CA GLU A 215 13.19 -1.76 14.16
C GLU A 215 11.80 -1.52 13.56
N VAL A 216 11.71 -1.38 12.23
CA VAL A 216 10.50 -0.87 11.58
C VAL A 216 9.60 -1.98 11.05
N CYS A 217 10.19 -3.07 10.57
CA CYS A 217 9.48 -4.08 9.79
C CYS A 217 9.38 -5.46 10.47
N THR A 218 10.03 -5.68 11.62
CA THR A 218 9.99 -6.99 12.28
C THR A 218 8.95 -7.01 13.40
N ALA A 219 8.21 -8.11 13.50
CA ALA A 219 7.19 -8.35 14.53
C ALA A 219 7.82 -8.64 15.92
N ARG A 220 8.57 -7.67 16.46
CA ARG A 220 9.17 -7.79 17.78
C ARG A 220 8.10 -7.69 18.88
N PRO A 221 8.25 -8.41 20.00
CA PRO A 221 7.26 -8.40 21.09
C PRO A 221 6.95 -7.01 21.65
N ASP A 222 7.95 -6.14 21.76
CA ASP A 222 7.79 -4.76 22.24
C ASP A 222 6.97 -3.91 21.25
N LEU A 223 7.25 -4.03 19.94
CA LEU A 223 6.51 -3.32 18.90
C LEU A 223 5.07 -3.84 18.80
N LEU A 224 4.86 -5.16 18.79
CA LEU A 224 3.52 -5.75 18.75
C LEU A 224 2.65 -5.26 19.91
N LYS A 225 3.19 -5.30 21.15
CA LYS A 225 2.49 -4.80 22.34
C LYS A 225 2.16 -3.30 22.25
N ALA A 226 3.08 -2.50 21.71
CA ALA A 226 2.86 -1.07 21.55
C ALA A 226 1.80 -0.76 20.48
N LEU A 227 1.83 -1.46 19.34
CA LEU A 227 0.82 -1.35 18.28
C LEU A 227 -0.56 -1.81 18.77
N GLU A 228 -0.63 -2.92 19.51
CA GLU A 228 -1.88 -3.43 20.09
C GLU A 228 -2.51 -2.41 21.04
N LYS A 229 -1.73 -1.84 21.96
CA LYS A 229 -2.18 -0.81 22.89
C LYS A 229 -2.76 0.43 22.20
N LEU A 230 -2.30 0.72 21.00
CA LEU A 230 -2.75 1.85 20.19
C LEU A 230 -3.88 1.48 19.21
N GLY A 231 -4.31 0.20 19.16
CA GLY A 231 -5.27 -0.28 18.18
C GLY A 231 -4.74 -0.27 16.74
N LEU A 232 -3.41 -0.35 16.56
CA LEU A 232 -2.73 -0.29 15.27
C LEU A 232 -2.21 -1.66 14.80
N LEU A 233 -2.39 -2.72 15.58
CA LEU A 233 -2.04 -4.10 15.24
C LEU A 233 -3.25 -4.83 14.67
N HIS A 234 -3.03 -5.54 13.56
CA HIS A 234 -4.05 -6.36 12.90
C HIS A 234 -3.46 -7.71 12.52
N TRP A 235 -4.29 -8.76 12.50
CA TRP A 235 -3.90 -10.11 12.15
C TRP A 235 -4.78 -10.63 11.03
N TYR A 236 -4.17 -11.06 9.91
CA TYR A 236 -4.88 -11.61 8.76
C TYR A 236 -4.17 -12.82 8.18
N HIS A 237 -4.97 -13.79 7.72
CA HIS A 237 -4.48 -14.86 6.86
C HIS A 237 -4.31 -14.32 5.43
N ILE A 238 -3.09 -14.29 4.94
CA ILE A 238 -2.78 -14.00 3.55
C ILE A 238 -1.95 -15.16 3.02
N ASN A 239 -2.57 -15.98 2.20
CA ASN A 239 -1.91 -17.07 1.50
C ASN A 239 -2.07 -16.87 -0.01
N PRO A 240 -1.11 -16.20 -0.68
CA PRO A 240 -1.14 -15.96 -2.12
C PRO A 240 -1.23 -17.23 -2.94
N ASP A 241 -0.58 -18.31 -2.50
CA ASP A 241 -0.52 -19.58 -3.22
C ASP A 241 -1.84 -20.35 -3.15
N ALA A 242 -2.57 -20.28 -2.03
CA ALA A 242 -3.88 -20.92 -1.91
C ALA A 242 -4.91 -20.28 -2.85
N ALA A 243 -4.91 -18.94 -2.96
CA ALA A 243 -5.80 -18.22 -3.86
C ALA A 243 -5.58 -18.56 -5.34
N LEU A 244 -4.32 -18.79 -5.74
CA LEU A 244 -3.97 -19.27 -7.08
C LEU A 244 -4.50 -20.69 -7.31
N ASN A 245 -4.30 -21.60 -6.37
CA ASN A 245 -4.73 -22.99 -6.50
C ASN A 245 -6.27 -23.13 -6.59
N GLU A 246 -7.03 -22.34 -5.85
CA GLU A 246 -8.50 -22.34 -5.96
C GLU A 246 -9.00 -21.84 -7.33
N GLN A 247 -8.36 -20.83 -7.91
CA GLN A 247 -8.73 -20.33 -9.24
C GLN A 247 -8.42 -21.33 -10.35
N PHE A 248 -7.30 -22.05 -10.27
CA PHE A 248 -6.93 -23.05 -11.28
C PHE A 248 -7.72 -24.35 -11.17
N THR A 249 -8.15 -24.75 -9.96
CA THR A 249 -9.03 -25.93 -9.77
C THR A 249 -10.44 -25.65 -10.27
N ASN A 250 -11.00 -24.46 -10.02
CA ASN A 250 -12.33 -24.09 -10.46
C ASN A 250 -12.43 -23.85 -11.99
N SER A 251 -11.35 -23.44 -12.64
CA SER A 251 -11.32 -23.27 -14.12
C SER A 251 -11.30 -24.61 -14.86
N ASN A 252 -10.75 -25.67 -14.27
CA ASN A 252 -10.73 -27.01 -14.89
C ASN A 252 -12.04 -27.79 -14.71
N SER A 253 -12.93 -27.39 -13.80
CA SER A 253 -14.26 -28.01 -13.63
C SER A 253 -15.35 -27.45 -14.54
N SER A 254 -15.07 -26.38 -15.30
CA SER A 254 -16.05 -25.75 -16.22
C SER A 254 -15.88 -26.20 -17.69
N PHE A 255 -15.01 -27.16 -17.97
CA PHE A 255 -14.75 -27.74 -19.30
C PHE A 255 -15.01 -29.25 -19.38
N GLN A 256 -15.93 -29.78 -18.56
CA GLN A 256 -16.47 -31.15 -18.73
C GLN A 256 -17.92 -31.12 -19.14
#